data_fc09f3d92874e125f80310548d78235b
#
_entry.id   fc09f3d92874e125f80310548d78235b
#
_cell.length_a   1.000
_cell.length_b   1.000
_cell.length_c   1.000
_cell.angle_alpha   90.00
_cell.angle_beta   90.00
_cell.angle_gamma   90.00
#
_symmetry.space_group_name_H-M   'P 1'
#
loop_
_entity.id
_entity.type
_entity.pdbx_description
1 polymer ?
#
loop_
_entity_poly.entity_id
_entity_poly.type
_entity_poly.pdbx_seq_one_letter_code
_entity_poly.pdbx_strand_id
1 'polypeptide(L)'
;YMRNMADAIPLTSENENAIWDEIAELHDLMRRKLYPFAFVVRLHVKLFEKCRNPDTLYEVFSQSAVQAIGGTGEVIRLMPTAREELLDCLKELHSAYAGGDPETIDAARNLLVELMMTYPVQMDQIFRSFDMLRTYAGQLKNPGREAESLLAEELVCTMEEFNSVYQELEGIYHLLDEKRRVLAEGYLRLVVSIAKKFQGRGVPFVDLIQEGNTGLIRAVDKFDWTKGNKFSTYATWWIRQAITRAIA
;
A
#
# COMPACT_ATOMS: atom_id res chain seq x y z
N TYR A 1 -21.83 1.25 -19.03
CA TYR A 1 -20.84 0.21 -18.70
C TYR A 1 -20.45 -0.60 -19.96
N MET A 2 -21.37 -1.20 -20.68
CA MET A 2 -21.07 -1.94 -21.92
C MET A 2 -20.51 -1.08 -23.06
N ARG A 3 -20.83 0.21 -23.12
CA ARG A 3 -20.28 1.15 -24.09
C ARG A 3 -18.78 1.40 -23.86
N ASN A 4 -18.37 1.59 -22.61
CA ASN A 4 -16.96 1.78 -22.26
C ASN A 4 -16.09 0.52 -22.49
N MET A 5 -16.70 -0.67 -22.53
CA MET A 5 -16.00 -1.92 -22.82
C MET A 5 -15.67 -2.11 -24.31
N ALA A 6 -16.48 -1.51 -25.20
CA ALA A 6 -16.23 -1.58 -26.65
C ALA A 6 -14.98 -0.76 -27.04
N ASP A 7 -14.71 0.30 -26.28
CA ASP A 7 -13.62 1.24 -26.52
C ASP A 7 -12.33 0.90 -25.72
N ALA A 8 -12.39 -0.09 -24.80
CA ALA A 8 -11.22 -0.51 -24.03
C ALA A 8 -10.17 -1.18 -24.94
N ILE A 9 -9.07 -0.49 -25.16
CA ILE A 9 -7.93 -0.99 -25.94
C ILE A 9 -7.30 -2.13 -25.13
N PRO A 10 -7.15 -3.34 -25.71
CA PRO A 10 -6.45 -4.42 -25.03
C PRO A 10 -5.01 -4.00 -24.70
N LEU A 11 -4.59 -4.18 -23.45
CA LEU A 11 -3.21 -3.96 -23.07
C LEU A 11 -2.30 -4.96 -23.79
N THR A 12 -1.26 -4.47 -24.43
CA THR A 12 -0.16 -5.33 -24.88
C THR A 12 0.67 -5.74 -23.66
N SER A 13 1.37 -6.88 -23.74
CA SER A 13 2.23 -7.33 -22.63
C SER A 13 3.31 -6.31 -22.27
N GLU A 14 3.80 -5.57 -23.25
CA GLU A 14 4.80 -4.51 -23.05
C GLU A 14 4.24 -3.32 -22.28
N ASN A 15 3.04 -2.84 -22.69
CA ASN A 15 2.36 -1.74 -21.98
C ASN A 15 1.92 -2.15 -20.59
N GLU A 16 1.50 -3.40 -20.39
CA GLU A 16 1.13 -3.94 -19.10
C GLU A 16 2.32 -3.94 -18.14
N ASN A 17 3.49 -4.45 -18.58
CA ASN A 17 4.71 -4.46 -17.78
C ASN A 17 5.16 -3.05 -17.42
N ALA A 18 5.13 -2.10 -18.35
CA ALA A 18 5.49 -0.71 -18.08
C ALA A 18 4.59 -0.08 -16.99
N ILE A 19 3.28 -0.39 -17.01
CA ILE A 19 2.37 0.11 -15.97
C ILE A 19 2.70 -0.53 -14.60
N TRP A 20 3.06 -1.82 -14.57
CA TRP A 20 3.47 -2.47 -13.31
C TRP A 20 4.77 -1.89 -12.74
N ASP A 21 5.75 -1.56 -13.59
CA ASP A 21 6.98 -0.88 -13.19
C ASP A 21 6.66 0.50 -12.57
N GLU A 22 5.84 1.29 -13.23
CA GLU A 22 5.41 2.60 -12.72
C GLU A 22 4.65 2.48 -11.36
N ILE A 23 3.78 1.47 -11.20
CA ILE A 23 3.10 1.22 -9.92
C ILE A 23 4.11 0.86 -8.83
N ALA A 24 5.13 0.05 -9.14
CA ALA A 24 6.17 -0.30 -8.17
C ALA A 24 6.97 0.92 -7.71
N GLU A 25 7.36 1.79 -8.65
CA GLU A 25 8.06 3.05 -8.34
C GLU A 25 7.20 3.98 -7.47
N LEU A 26 5.92 4.12 -7.79
CA LEU A 26 4.98 4.92 -7.00
C LEU A 26 4.75 4.32 -5.60
N HIS A 27 4.72 3.00 -5.45
CA HIS A 27 4.64 2.32 -4.17
C HIS A 27 5.86 2.62 -3.29
N ASP A 28 7.06 2.57 -3.86
CA ASP A 28 8.28 2.86 -3.13
C ASP A 28 8.39 4.34 -2.77
N LEU A 29 7.98 5.22 -3.68
CA LEU A 29 7.92 6.65 -3.41
C LEU A 29 6.94 6.96 -2.26
N MET A 30 5.75 6.34 -2.27
CA MET A 30 4.76 6.49 -1.20
C MET A 30 5.29 6.01 0.16
N ARG A 31 6.00 4.86 0.20
CA ARG A 31 6.67 4.38 1.41
C ARG A 31 7.69 5.39 1.92
N ARG A 32 8.62 5.83 1.06
CA ARG A 32 9.67 6.78 1.43
C ARG A 32 9.14 8.10 1.99
N LYS A 33 7.99 8.56 1.48
CA LYS A 33 7.34 9.78 1.97
C LYS A 33 6.56 9.58 3.27
N LEU A 34 6.02 8.38 3.54
CA LEU A 34 5.27 8.08 4.75
C LEU A 34 6.14 7.65 5.93
N TYR A 35 7.23 6.94 5.67
CA TYR A 35 8.07 6.34 6.71
C TYR A 35 8.70 7.32 7.71
N PRO A 36 9.01 8.59 7.36
CA PRO A 36 9.52 9.55 8.34
C PRO A 36 8.54 9.92 9.45
N PHE A 37 7.24 9.66 9.29
CA PHE A 37 6.25 10.01 10.31
C PHE A 37 6.27 9.02 11.48
N ALA A 38 6.39 9.52 12.71
CA ALA A 38 6.50 8.71 13.93
C ALA A 38 5.34 7.74 14.13
N PHE A 39 4.10 8.15 13.79
CA PHE A 39 2.95 7.27 13.89
C PHE A 39 3.06 6.04 12.96
N VAL A 40 3.67 6.20 11.77
CA VAL A 40 3.90 5.10 10.82
C VAL A 40 4.90 4.10 11.40
N VAL A 41 5.98 4.60 12.00
CA VAL A 41 6.96 3.75 12.69
C VAL A 41 6.31 2.95 13.81
N ARG A 42 5.49 3.61 14.65
CA ARG A 42 4.75 2.93 15.74
C ARG A 42 3.78 1.87 15.23
N LEU A 43 3.15 2.10 14.08
CA LEU A 43 2.31 1.09 13.42
C LEU A 43 3.15 -0.11 12.96
N HIS A 44 4.33 0.11 12.34
CA HIS A 44 5.23 -0.97 11.93
C HIS A 44 5.72 -1.80 13.12
N VAL A 45 6.10 -1.15 14.22
CA VAL A 45 6.48 -1.82 15.48
C VAL A 45 5.36 -2.77 15.95
N LYS A 46 4.10 -2.31 15.93
CA LYS A 46 2.93 -3.14 16.27
C LYS A 46 2.67 -4.27 15.27
N LEU A 47 2.91 -4.03 13.98
CA LEU A 47 2.77 -5.06 12.95
C LEU A 47 3.84 -6.15 13.12
N PHE A 48 5.08 -5.77 13.41
CA PHE A 48 6.19 -6.72 13.64
C PHE A 48 5.97 -7.58 14.89
N GLU A 49 5.23 -7.08 15.89
CA GLU A 49 4.81 -7.91 17.04
C GLU A 49 3.92 -9.09 16.65
N LYS A 50 3.14 -8.95 15.58
CA LYS A 50 2.27 -10.01 15.06
C LYS A 50 3.05 -11.08 14.28
N CYS A 51 4.26 -10.78 13.79
CA CYS A 51 5.08 -11.69 12.99
C CYS A 51 5.79 -12.76 13.84
N ARG A 52 5.13 -13.29 14.89
CA ARG A 52 5.68 -14.34 15.76
C ARG A 52 5.46 -15.75 15.23
N ASN A 53 4.56 -15.91 14.28
CA ASN A 53 4.25 -17.20 13.65
C ASN A 53 4.03 -17.03 12.14
N PRO A 54 4.15 -18.13 11.35
CA PRO A 54 3.99 -18.08 9.90
C PRO A 54 2.63 -17.58 9.42
N ASP A 55 1.54 -17.85 10.17
CA ASP A 55 0.18 -17.57 9.71
C ASP A 55 -0.09 -16.05 9.68
N THR A 56 0.43 -15.32 10.66
CA THR A 56 0.25 -13.86 10.75
C THR A 56 1.26 -13.06 9.95
N LEU A 57 2.38 -13.66 9.58
CA LEU A 57 3.46 -13.01 8.85
C LEU A 57 3.00 -12.50 7.47
N TYR A 58 2.20 -13.30 6.77
CA TYR A 58 1.68 -12.95 5.44
C TYR A 58 0.53 -11.92 5.48
N GLU A 59 0.05 -11.53 6.65
CA GLU A 59 -0.81 -10.35 6.81
C GLU A 59 0.01 -9.05 6.80
N VAL A 60 1.30 -9.12 7.12
CA VAL A 60 2.20 -7.97 7.22
C VAL A 60 3.07 -7.82 5.98
N PHE A 61 3.67 -8.91 5.52
CA PHE A 61 4.61 -8.92 4.40
C PHE A 61 4.05 -9.65 3.18
N SER A 62 4.42 -9.20 2.00
CA SER A 62 4.18 -9.96 0.77
C SER A 62 5.08 -11.20 0.73
N GLN A 63 4.70 -12.20 -0.07
CA GLN A 63 5.51 -13.40 -0.22
C GLN A 63 6.90 -13.10 -0.82
N SER A 64 6.98 -12.12 -1.74
CA SER A 64 8.25 -11.66 -2.32
C SER A 64 9.13 -10.96 -1.29
N ALA A 65 8.57 -10.10 -0.42
CA ALA A 65 9.30 -9.48 0.68
C ALA A 65 9.86 -10.52 1.65
N VAL A 66 9.06 -11.53 2.04
CA VAL A 66 9.51 -12.63 2.90
C VAL A 66 10.68 -13.39 2.27
N GLN A 67 10.61 -13.68 0.97
CA GLN A 67 11.70 -14.35 0.25
C GLN A 67 12.97 -13.49 0.18
N ALA A 68 12.82 -12.19 -0.09
CA ALA A 68 13.93 -11.24 -0.17
C ALA A 68 14.67 -11.08 1.18
N ILE A 69 13.95 -11.14 2.30
CA ILE A 69 14.54 -11.08 3.66
C ILE A 69 15.26 -12.39 4.04
N GLY A 70 14.95 -13.52 3.37
CA GLY A 70 15.59 -14.81 3.65
C GLY A 70 14.62 -15.93 4.06
N GLY A 71 13.32 -15.72 3.86
CA GLY A 71 12.27 -16.68 4.14
C GLY A 71 11.62 -16.51 5.51
N THR A 72 10.54 -17.27 5.75
CA THR A 72 9.68 -17.16 6.94
C THR A 72 10.43 -17.22 8.27
N GLY A 73 11.36 -18.20 8.40
CA GLY A 73 12.13 -18.39 9.64
C GLY A 73 13.04 -17.20 9.94
N GLU A 74 13.66 -16.65 8.91
CA GLU A 74 14.56 -15.49 9.06
C GLU A 74 13.78 -14.22 9.42
N VAL A 75 12.63 -13.98 8.80
CA VAL A 75 11.77 -12.85 9.16
C VAL A 75 11.37 -12.93 10.64
N ILE A 76 10.87 -14.08 11.10
CA ILE A 76 10.48 -14.26 12.51
C ILE A 76 11.67 -14.02 13.46
N ARG A 77 12.85 -14.46 13.09
CA ARG A 77 14.08 -14.28 13.88
C ARG A 77 14.51 -12.82 13.98
N LEU A 78 14.37 -12.06 12.89
CA LEU A 78 14.81 -10.66 12.79
C LEU A 78 13.84 -9.66 13.41
N MET A 79 12.53 -9.95 13.45
CA MET A 79 11.51 -8.98 13.87
C MET A 79 11.71 -8.39 15.27
N PRO A 80 12.13 -9.13 16.32
CA PRO A 80 12.41 -8.54 17.62
C PRO A 80 13.48 -7.45 17.55
N THR A 81 14.61 -7.73 16.89
CA THR A 81 15.72 -6.78 16.72
C THR A 81 15.30 -5.58 15.86
N ALA A 82 14.64 -5.82 14.72
CA ALA A 82 14.13 -4.76 13.86
C ALA A 82 13.18 -3.80 14.59
N ARG A 83 12.36 -4.31 15.52
CA ARG A 83 11.51 -3.48 16.38
C ARG A 83 12.31 -2.57 17.31
N GLU A 84 13.34 -3.12 17.97
CA GLU A 84 14.22 -2.33 18.86
C GLU A 84 14.95 -1.25 18.08
N GLU A 85 15.53 -1.59 16.93
CA GLU A 85 16.20 -0.66 16.03
C GLU A 85 15.25 0.47 15.56
N LEU A 86 14.01 0.14 15.16
CA LEU A 86 13.03 1.16 14.77
C LEU A 86 12.66 2.10 15.92
N LEU A 87 12.53 1.58 17.14
CA LEU A 87 12.24 2.41 18.32
C LEU A 87 13.41 3.31 18.69
N ASP A 88 14.65 2.84 18.51
CA ASP A 88 15.84 3.65 18.77
C ASP A 88 16.01 4.73 17.70
N CYS A 89 15.86 4.41 16.41
CA CYS A 89 15.84 5.42 15.34
C CYS A 89 14.72 6.47 15.56
N LEU A 90 13.57 6.06 16.06
CA LEU A 90 12.48 6.99 16.37
C LEU A 90 12.83 7.93 17.52
N LYS A 91 13.51 7.46 18.56
CA LYS A 91 14.02 8.30 19.65
C LYS A 91 15.07 9.31 19.14
N GLU A 92 15.99 8.85 18.28
CA GLU A 92 16.98 9.71 17.62
C GLU A 92 16.30 10.80 16.79
N LEU A 93 15.27 10.46 16.00
CA LEU A 93 14.51 11.43 15.23
C LEU A 93 13.84 12.50 16.12
N HIS A 94 13.21 12.09 17.23
CA HIS A 94 12.60 13.04 18.16
C HIS A 94 13.67 13.93 18.83
N SER A 95 14.82 13.36 19.18
CA SER A 95 15.95 14.12 19.76
C SER A 95 16.52 15.13 18.77
N ALA A 96 16.72 14.73 17.51
CA ALA A 96 17.17 15.60 16.44
C ALA A 96 16.18 16.75 16.18
N TYR A 97 14.90 16.43 16.13
CA TYR A 97 13.84 17.44 15.94
C TYR A 97 13.79 18.45 17.10
N ALA A 98 13.93 17.99 18.35
CA ALA A 98 14.01 18.86 19.51
C ALA A 98 15.29 19.74 19.51
N GLY A 99 16.37 19.26 18.92
CA GLY A 99 17.62 20.00 18.74
C GLY A 99 17.55 21.09 17.66
N GLY A 100 16.63 20.96 16.72
CA GLY A 100 16.31 21.97 15.71
C GLY A 100 17.34 22.13 14.59
N ASP A 101 18.34 21.26 14.49
CA ASP A 101 19.33 21.28 13.41
C ASP A 101 18.83 20.49 12.19
N PRO A 102 18.59 21.12 11.03
CA PRO A 102 18.01 20.47 9.86
C PRO A 102 18.85 19.30 9.34
N GLU A 103 20.18 19.40 9.34
CA GLU A 103 21.05 18.32 8.82
C GLU A 103 20.94 17.05 9.68
N THR A 104 20.88 17.22 10.99
CA THR A 104 20.70 16.12 11.95
C THR A 104 19.31 15.49 11.82
N ILE A 105 18.28 16.30 11.62
CA ILE A 105 16.90 15.82 11.39
C ILE A 105 16.83 14.98 10.11
N ASP A 106 17.39 15.46 9.02
CA ASP A 106 17.38 14.77 7.74
C ASP A 106 18.20 13.48 7.78
N ALA A 107 19.33 13.47 8.48
CA ALA A 107 20.13 12.27 8.69
C ALA A 107 19.33 11.20 9.46
N ALA A 108 18.65 11.57 10.54
CA ALA A 108 17.81 10.66 11.32
C ALA A 108 16.60 10.13 10.52
N ARG A 109 15.94 10.99 9.72
CA ARG A 109 14.86 10.61 8.81
C ARG A 109 15.33 9.58 7.78
N ASN A 110 16.47 9.83 7.13
CA ASN A 110 17.02 8.95 6.11
C ASN A 110 17.38 7.58 6.69
N LEU A 111 18.04 7.54 7.85
CA LEU A 111 18.36 6.28 8.53
C LEU A 111 17.08 5.47 8.82
N LEU A 112 16.06 6.11 9.35
CA LEU A 112 14.77 5.49 9.64
C LEU A 112 14.10 4.93 8.36
N VAL A 113 14.08 5.72 7.29
CA VAL A 113 13.51 5.30 5.99
C VAL A 113 14.24 4.08 5.45
N GLU A 114 15.57 4.08 5.41
CA GLU A 114 16.34 2.95 4.89
C GLU A 114 16.12 1.67 5.73
N LEU A 115 16.04 1.79 7.06
CA LEU A 115 15.72 0.66 7.92
C LEU A 115 14.31 0.12 7.62
N MET A 116 13.31 0.98 7.47
CA MET A 116 11.94 0.56 7.16
C MET A 116 11.82 -0.02 5.74
N MET A 117 12.60 0.47 4.78
CA MET A 117 12.65 -0.08 3.41
C MET A 117 13.28 -1.49 3.36
N THR A 118 14.08 -1.86 4.35
CA THR A 118 14.61 -3.24 4.50
C THR A 118 13.49 -4.25 4.81
N TYR A 119 12.41 -3.79 5.45
CA TYR A 119 11.26 -4.62 5.84
C TYR A 119 9.94 -4.06 5.27
N PRO A 120 9.76 -4.04 3.93
CA PRO A 120 8.62 -3.40 3.30
C PRO A 120 7.32 -4.16 3.59
N VAL A 121 6.43 -3.53 4.36
CA VAL A 121 5.10 -4.10 4.62
C VAL A 121 4.19 -4.04 3.39
N GLN A 122 3.11 -4.83 3.39
CA GLN A 122 2.12 -4.83 2.31
C GLN A 122 1.52 -3.43 2.10
N MET A 123 1.16 -3.13 0.85
CA MET A 123 0.63 -1.82 0.46
C MET A 123 -0.70 -1.47 1.13
N ASP A 124 -1.52 -2.45 1.52
CA ASP A 124 -2.74 -2.18 2.29
C ASP A 124 -2.45 -1.54 3.66
N GLN A 125 -1.31 -1.86 4.29
CA GLN A 125 -0.85 -1.20 5.52
C GLN A 125 -0.39 0.24 5.24
N ILE A 126 0.26 0.47 4.10
CA ILE A 126 0.69 1.80 3.66
C ILE A 126 -0.52 2.69 3.36
N PHE A 127 -1.53 2.17 2.64
CA PHE A 127 -2.76 2.92 2.39
C PHE A 127 -3.52 3.27 3.67
N ARG A 128 -3.60 2.35 4.64
CA ARG A 128 -4.16 2.65 5.97
C ARG A 128 -3.39 3.75 6.70
N SER A 129 -2.06 3.73 6.60
CA SER A 129 -1.22 4.81 7.16
C SER A 129 -1.52 6.15 6.48
N PHE A 130 -1.72 6.15 5.16
CA PHE A 130 -2.10 7.35 4.43
C PHE A 130 -3.50 7.85 4.79
N ASP A 131 -4.48 6.97 5.00
CA ASP A 131 -5.82 7.36 5.47
C ASP A 131 -5.77 7.96 6.90
N MET A 132 -4.88 7.45 7.77
CA MET A 132 -4.62 8.09 9.06
C MET A 132 -3.99 9.48 8.89
N LEU A 133 -3.04 9.65 7.96
CA LEU A 133 -2.44 10.95 7.66
C LEU A 133 -3.49 11.96 7.17
N ARG A 134 -4.46 11.53 6.36
CA ARG A 134 -5.61 12.34 5.95
C ARG A 134 -6.47 12.78 7.15
N THR A 135 -6.64 11.90 8.13
CA THR A 135 -7.33 12.24 9.38
C THR A 135 -6.57 13.32 10.14
N TYR A 136 -5.25 13.19 10.26
CA TYR A 136 -4.39 14.19 10.88
C TYR A 136 -4.41 15.53 10.11
N ALA A 137 -4.40 15.50 8.78
CA ALA A 137 -4.56 16.70 7.96
C ALA A 137 -5.89 17.43 8.25
N GLY A 138 -6.96 16.69 8.53
CA GLY A 138 -8.23 17.26 8.99
C GLY A 138 -8.13 17.95 10.35
N GLN A 139 -7.41 17.37 11.30
CA GLN A 139 -7.20 17.91 12.65
C GLN A 139 -6.32 19.17 12.63
N LEU A 140 -5.28 19.19 11.80
CA LEU A 140 -4.36 20.31 11.64
C LEU A 140 -4.97 21.57 11.04
N LYS A 141 -6.18 21.50 10.47
CA LYS A 141 -6.93 22.70 10.02
C LYS A 141 -7.32 23.61 11.17
N ASN A 142 -7.38 23.10 12.40
CA ASN A 142 -7.71 23.87 13.59
C ASN A 142 -6.43 24.13 14.39
N PRO A 143 -5.83 25.34 14.32
CA PRO A 143 -4.62 25.64 15.07
C PRO A 143 -4.88 25.63 16.58
N GLY A 144 -3.94 25.06 17.33
CA GLY A 144 -4.00 24.98 18.79
C GLY A 144 -3.01 23.99 19.38
N ARG A 145 -3.03 23.81 20.69
CA ARG A 145 -2.10 22.90 21.39
C ARG A 145 -2.17 21.45 20.86
N GLU A 146 -3.35 21.00 20.46
CA GLU A 146 -3.52 19.65 19.89
C GLU A 146 -2.78 19.51 18.55
N ALA A 147 -2.84 20.53 17.69
CA ALA A 147 -2.12 20.54 16.43
C ALA A 147 -0.58 20.59 16.64
N GLU A 148 -0.12 21.40 17.60
CA GLU A 148 1.31 21.49 17.97
C GLU A 148 1.82 20.13 18.50
N SER A 149 1.08 19.49 19.42
CA SER A 149 1.41 18.16 19.94
C SER A 149 1.43 17.11 18.83
N LEU A 150 0.46 17.13 17.92
CA LEU A 150 0.39 16.21 16.78
C LEU A 150 1.61 16.35 15.87
N LEU A 151 2.01 17.59 15.54
CA LEU A 151 3.19 17.86 14.73
C LEU A 151 4.48 17.39 15.40
N ALA A 152 4.61 17.61 16.71
CA ALA A 152 5.83 17.27 17.43
C ALA A 152 5.97 15.77 17.74
N GLU A 153 4.86 15.09 18.05
CA GLU A 153 4.89 13.72 18.58
C GLU A 153 4.57 12.65 17.54
N GLU A 154 3.59 12.90 16.66
CA GLU A 154 3.12 11.91 15.69
C GLU A 154 3.72 12.12 14.30
N LEU A 155 3.93 13.37 13.89
CA LEU A 155 4.42 13.70 12.57
C LEU A 155 5.92 14.02 12.56
N VAL A 156 6.45 14.61 13.61
CA VAL A 156 7.86 15.02 13.79
C VAL A 156 8.31 15.89 12.62
N CYS A 157 7.51 16.93 12.33
CA CYS A 157 7.77 17.88 11.27
C CYS A 157 7.09 19.23 11.55
N THR A 158 7.48 20.25 10.80
CA THR A 158 6.80 21.55 10.80
C THR A 158 5.50 21.48 9.99
N MET A 159 4.61 22.48 10.16
CA MET A 159 3.39 22.58 9.36
C MET A 159 3.68 22.76 7.87
N GLU A 160 4.75 23.48 7.52
CA GLU A 160 5.16 23.71 6.13
C GLU A 160 5.63 22.39 5.49
N GLU A 161 6.51 21.66 6.16
CA GLU A 161 6.97 20.33 5.72
C GLU A 161 5.80 19.36 5.57
N PHE A 162 4.90 19.34 6.56
CA PHE A 162 3.69 18.50 6.50
C PHE A 162 2.86 18.80 5.26
N ASN A 163 2.55 20.07 5.01
CA ASN A 163 1.72 20.46 3.86
C ASN A 163 2.37 20.08 2.52
N SER A 164 3.70 20.27 2.40
CA SER A 164 4.44 19.88 1.20
C SER A 164 4.37 18.38 0.97
N VAL A 165 4.71 17.57 1.96
CA VAL A 165 4.73 16.10 1.86
C VAL A 165 3.32 15.54 1.67
N TYR A 166 2.31 16.12 2.33
CA TYR A 166 0.91 15.70 2.18
C TYR A 166 0.40 15.92 0.76
N GLN A 167 0.70 17.07 0.14
CA GLN A 167 0.33 17.33 -1.26
C GLN A 167 1.02 16.38 -2.23
N GLU A 168 2.30 16.08 -2.01
CA GLU A 168 3.02 15.09 -2.82
C GLU A 168 2.39 13.69 -2.69
N LEU A 169 2.03 13.27 -1.48
CA LEU A 169 1.38 11.97 -1.22
C LEU A 169 -0.01 11.87 -1.87
N GLU A 170 -0.80 12.93 -1.84
CA GLU A 170 -2.08 12.98 -2.58
C GLU A 170 -1.85 12.85 -4.10
N GLY A 171 -0.83 13.52 -4.64
CA GLY A 171 -0.44 13.39 -6.05
C GLY A 171 -0.04 11.95 -6.41
N ILE A 172 0.80 11.30 -5.59
CA ILE A 172 1.21 9.90 -5.77
C ILE A 172 -0.02 8.98 -5.71
N TYR A 173 -0.91 9.19 -4.76
CA TYR A 173 -2.12 8.38 -4.62
C TYR A 173 -3.03 8.49 -5.85
N HIS A 174 -3.22 9.70 -6.38
CA HIS A 174 -4.01 9.91 -7.60
C HIS A 174 -3.40 9.22 -8.82
N LEU A 175 -2.07 9.28 -8.97
CA LEU A 175 -1.37 8.57 -10.05
C LEU A 175 -1.51 7.05 -9.90
N LEU A 176 -1.40 6.52 -8.70
CA LEU A 176 -1.64 5.10 -8.42
C LEU A 176 -3.05 4.67 -8.80
N ASP A 177 -4.06 5.47 -8.42
CA ASP A 177 -5.47 5.18 -8.74
C ASP A 177 -5.70 5.19 -10.26
N GLU A 178 -5.11 6.14 -10.99
CA GLU A 178 -5.17 6.19 -12.44
C GLU A 178 -4.54 4.95 -13.09
N LYS A 179 -3.33 4.53 -12.67
CA LYS A 179 -2.66 3.35 -13.21
C LYS A 179 -3.45 2.06 -12.94
N ARG A 180 -4.00 1.92 -11.73
CA ARG A 180 -4.89 0.79 -11.36
C ARG A 180 -6.14 0.76 -12.21
N ARG A 181 -6.73 1.92 -12.49
CA ARG A 181 -7.90 2.03 -13.35
C ARG A 181 -7.59 1.59 -14.79
N VAL A 182 -6.47 2.04 -15.36
CA VAL A 182 -6.02 1.63 -16.70
C VAL A 182 -5.85 0.12 -16.79
N LEU A 183 -5.20 -0.51 -15.80
CA LEU A 183 -5.08 -1.97 -15.73
C LEU A 183 -6.47 -2.64 -15.65
N ALA A 184 -7.32 -2.18 -14.74
CA ALA A 184 -8.65 -2.76 -14.57
C ALA A 184 -9.50 -2.66 -15.85
N GLU A 185 -9.47 -1.51 -16.54
CA GLU A 185 -10.18 -1.30 -17.81
C GLU A 185 -9.70 -2.28 -18.88
N GLY A 186 -8.40 -2.54 -18.98
CA GLY A 186 -7.84 -3.53 -19.91
C GLY A 186 -8.34 -4.96 -19.69
N TYR A 187 -8.78 -5.28 -18.47
CA TYR A 187 -9.26 -6.61 -18.09
C TYR A 187 -10.78 -6.75 -17.91
N LEU A 188 -11.58 -5.73 -18.22
CA LEU A 188 -13.05 -5.79 -18.11
C LEU A 188 -13.67 -6.93 -18.94
N ARG A 189 -13.11 -7.24 -20.10
CA ARG A 189 -13.57 -8.37 -20.94
C ARG A 189 -13.40 -9.72 -20.23
N LEU A 190 -12.33 -9.88 -19.44
CA LEU A 190 -12.09 -11.08 -18.64
C LEU A 190 -13.18 -11.22 -17.57
N VAL A 191 -13.53 -10.15 -16.87
CA VAL A 191 -14.60 -10.14 -15.87
C VAL A 191 -15.91 -10.61 -16.48
N VAL A 192 -16.32 -10.04 -17.61
CA VAL A 192 -17.55 -10.42 -18.30
C VAL A 192 -17.54 -11.87 -18.74
N SER A 193 -16.41 -12.37 -19.28
CA SER A 193 -16.30 -13.76 -19.71
C SER A 193 -16.45 -14.75 -18.55
N ILE A 194 -15.96 -14.38 -17.37
CA ILE A 194 -16.09 -15.18 -16.14
C ILE A 194 -17.53 -15.08 -15.61
N ALA A 195 -18.08 -13.86 -15.48
CA ALA A 195 -19.44 -13.63 -14.96
C ALA A 195 -20.53 -14.37 -15.78
N LYS A 196 -20.36 -14.49 -17.11
CA LYS A 196 -21.25 -15.26 -17.97
C LYS A 196 -21.43 -16.71 -17.51
N LYS A 197 -20.38 -17.34 -16.93
CA LYS A 197 -20.44 -18.73 -16.47
C LYS A 197 -21.25 -18.91 -15.18
N PHE A 198 -21.62 -17.81 -14.54
CA PHE A 198 -22.36 -17.79 -13.29
C PHE A 198 -23.79 -17.26 -13.44
N GLN A 199 -24.26 -16.97 -14.66
CA GLN A 199 -25.61 -16.54 -14.92
C GLN A 199 -26.65 -17.61 -14.52
N GLY A 200 -27.85 -17.17 -14.15
CA GLY A 200 -28.95 -18.06 -13.78
C GLY A 200 -28.88 -18.61 -12.36
N ARG A 201 -28.00 -18.08 -11.48
CA ARG A 201 -27.81 -18.52 -10.09
C ARG A 201 -28.44 -17.57 -9.06
N GLY A 202 -29.51 -16.85 -9.43
CA GLY A 202 -30.24 -15.99 -8.48
C GLY A 202 -29.74 -14.56 -8.38
N VAL A 203 -28.56 -14.24 -8.94
CA VAL A 203 -27.99 -12.87 -8.94
C VAL A 203 -28.07 -12.29 -10.36
N PRO A 204 -28.52 -11.02 -10.52
CA PRO A 204 -28.55 -10.36 -11.82
C PRO A 204 -27.15 -10.29 -12.45
N PHE A 205 -27.09 -10.41 -13.79
CA PHE A 205 -25.82 -10.45 -14.51
C PHE A 205 -24.95 -9.19 -14.29
N VAL A 206 -25.60 -8.03 -14.21
CA VAL A 206 -24.90 -6.75 -13.94
C VAL A 206 -24.24 -6.77 -12.57
N ASP A 207 -24.89 -7.34 -11.57
CA ASP A 207 -24.34 -7.43 -10.21
C ASP A 207 -23.16 -8.42 -10.15
N LEU A 208 -23.25 -9.54 -10.89
CA LEU A 208 -22.11 -10.47 -11.04
C LEU A 208 -20.89 -9.79 -11.67
N ILE A 209 -21.12 -8.88 -12.65
CA ILE A 209 -20.03 -8.08 -13.23
C ILE A 209 -19.45 -7.12 -12.21
N GLN A 210 -20.26 -6.44 -11.42
CA GLN A 210 -19.78 -5.50 -10.38
C GLN A 210 -18.97 -6.22 -9.30
N GLU A 211 -19.44 -7.36 -8.82
CA GLU A 211 -18.69 -8.20 -7.90
C GLU A 211 -17.38 -8.71 -8.52
N GLY A 212 -17.42 -9.11 -9.79
CA GLY A 212 -16.22 -9.48 -10.55
C GLY A 212 -15.21 -8.34 -10.67
N ASN A 213 -15.67 -7.10 -10.88
CA ASN A 213 -14.80 -5.92 -10.91
C ASN A 213 -14.17 -5.65 -9.53
N THR A 214 -14.93 -5.80 -8.45
CA THR A 214 -14.39 -5.71 -7.11
C THR A 214 -13.28 -6.75 -6.89
N GLY A 215 -13.46 -7.97 -7.40
CA GLY A 215 -12.41 -8.99 -7.41
C GLY A 215 -11.20 -8.60 -8.26
N LEU A 216 -11.42 -8.02 -9.43
CA LEU A 216 -10.34 -7.54 -10.31
C LEU A 216 -9.50 -6.44 -9.66
N ILE A 217 -10.14 -5.44 -9.03
CA ILE A 217 -9.42 -4.36 -8.31
C ILE A 217 -8.55 -4.95 -7.20
N ARG A 218 -9.08 -5.89 -6.41
CA ARG A 218 -8.29 -6.59 -5.38
C ARG A 218 -7.10 -7.36 -5.98
N ALA A 219 -7.28 -7.93 -7.18
CA ALA A 219 -6.19 -8.60 -7.87
C ALA A 219 -5.09 -7.61 -8.28
N VAL A 220 -5.44 -6.42 -8.78
CA VAL A 220 -4.47 -5.35 -9.11
C VAL A 220 -3.68 -4.94 -7.88
N ASP A 221 -4.35 -4.74 -6.74
CA ASP A 221 -3.71 -4.30 -5.50
C ASP A 221 -2.72 -5.33 -4.91
N LYS A 222 -2.94 -6.63 -5.18
CA LYS A 222 -2.19 -7.72 -4.56
C LYS A 222 -1.27 -8.47 -5.52
N PHE A 223 -1.26 -8.10 -6.79
CA PHE A 223 -0.44 -8.79 -7.78
C PHE A 223 1.04 -8.45 -7.61
N ASP A 224 1.85 -9.48 -7.57
CA ASP A 224 3.31 -9.40 -7.56
C ASP A 224 3.83 -9.78 -8.94
N TRP A 225 4.03 -8.78 -9.78
CA TRP A 225 4.46 -8.94 -11.16
C TRP A 225 5.90 -9.43 -11.28
N THR A 226 6.74 -9.22 -10.25
CA THR A 226 8.14 -9.65 -10.22
C THR A 226 8.31 -11.17 -10.30
N LYS A 227 7.25 -11.92 -9.99
CA LYS A 227 7.21 -13.39 -10.08
C LYS A 227 7.09 -13.94 -11.49
N GLY A 228 6.96 -13.10 -12.52
CA GLY A 228 6.83 -13.52 -13.91
C GLY A 228 5.52 -14.23 -14.27
N ASN A 229 4.53 -14.23 -13.36
CA ASN A 229 3.21 -14.79 -13.63
C ASN A 229 2.37 -13.83 -14.47
N LYS A 230 1.49 -14.38 -15.33
CA LYS A 230 0.53 -13.55 -16.07
C LYS A 230 -0.55 -13.01 -15.13
N PHE A 231 -0.80 -11.71 -15.15
CA PHE A 231 -1.84 -11.09 -14.34
C PHE A 231 -3.23 -11.69 -14.59
N SER A 232 -3.59 -12.00 -15.85
CA SER A 232 -4.87 -12.63 -16.20
C SER A 232 -5.13 -13.94 -15.45
N THR A 233 -4.11 -14.76 -15.22
CA THR A 233 -4.21 -16.00 -14.44
C THR A 233 -4.54 -15.72 -12.98
N TYR A 234 -3.84 -14.76 -12.39
CA TYR A 234 -4.05 -14.34 -11.00
C TYR A 234 -5.41 -13.67 -10.80
N ALA A 235 -5.76 -12.74 -11.68
CA ALA A 235 -7.05 -12.02 -11.65
C ALA A 235 -8.24 -12.97 -11.78
N THR A 236 -8.14 -14.02 -12.61
CA THR A 236 -9.20 -15.02 -12.78
C THR A 236 -9.63 -15.64 -11.46
N TRP A 237 -8.70 -15.93 -10.56
CA TRP A 237 -9.01 -16.50 -9.24
C TRP A 237 -9.80 -15.50 -8.38
N TRP A 238 -9.33 -14.24 -8.30
CA TRP A 238 -9.99 -13.19 -7.50
C TRP A 238 -11.38 -12.84 -8.01
N ILE A 239 -11.53 -12.70 -9.33
CA ILE A 239 -12.82 -12.44 -9.99
C ILE A 239 -13.82 -13.56 -9.68
N ARG A 240 -13.38 -14.82 -9.83
CA ARG A 240 -14.21 -15.99 -9.55
C ARG A 240 -14.62 -16.05 -8.09
N GLN A 241 -13.69 -15.82 -7.18
CA GLN A 241 -13.95 -15.82 -5.74
C GLN A 241 -14.97 -14.75 -5.35
N ALA A 242 -14.83 -13.51 -5.86
CA ALA A 242 -15.75 -12.42 -5.57
C ALA A 242 -17.17 -12.75 -6.06
N ILE A 243 -17.31 -13.22 -7.30
CA ILE A 243 -18.60 -13.64 -7.89
C ILE A 243 -19.22 -14.79 -7.10
N THR A 244 -18.45 -15.83 -6.75
CA THR A 244 -18.96 -16.98 -5.99
C THR A 244 -19.45 -16.57 -4.62
N ARG A 245 -18.74 -15.67 -3.93
CA ARG A 245 -19.15 -15.14 -2.63
C ARG A 245 -20.46 -14.33 -2.69
N ALA A 246 -20.71 -13.64 -3.79
CA ALA A 246 -21.93 -12.87 -3.98
C ALA A 246 -23.16 -13.76 -4.27
N ILE A 247 -22.94 -14.99 -4.74
CA ILE A 247 -24.01 -15.97 -5.04
C ILE A 247 -24.35 -16.80 -3.79
N ALA A 248 -23.41 -16.99 -2.87
CA ALA A 248 -23.59 -17.76 -1.63
C ALA A 248 -24.45 -17.01 -0.61
#